data_a2535e2171092d8658d0c30415dcc06a
#
_entry.id   a2535e2171092d8658d0c30415dcc06a
#
_cell.length_a   1.000
_cell.length_b   1.000
_cell.length_c   1.000
_cell.angle_alpha   90.00
_cell.angle_beta   90.00
_cell.angle_gamma   90.00
#
_symmetry.space_group_name_H-M   'P 1'
#
loop_
_entity.id
_entity.type
_entity.pdbx_description
1 polymer ?
#
loop_
_entity_poly.entity_id
_entity_poly.type
_entity_poly.pdbx_seq_one_letter_code
_entity_poly.pdbx_strand_id
1 'polypeptide(L)'
;MNSSQISLKMKHRRVNMQKKPSKCSECGKFFTQRSSLTQHQRIHRGEKPYVCTECGSCFRKQSNLTQHLRIHTGEKPFKCNECDKAFQTKAILVQHLRIHTGEKPYKCNECGKAFCQSPSLIKHQRIHTGEKPYKCTECGKAFSQSVCLTRHQRSHSGDKPFKCNKCGKAFNQSACLMQHQRIHSGEKPYTCIECGKAFTQNSSLAEHERTHTGEKLYKCSECEKTFRKQAHLSEHYRIHTGEKPYECVGCGKSFRHSSALLRHQRLHAGE
;
A
#
# COMPACT_ATOMS: atom_id res chain seq x y z
N MET A 1 -8.15 -58.27 -48.68
CA MET A 1 -7.25 -59.07 -47.80
C MET A 1 -6.35 -58.07 -47.13
N ASN A 2 -6.28 -57.84 -45.82
CA ASN A 2 -6.79 -58.42 -44.63
C ASN A 2 -7.11 -57.31 -43.62
N SER A 3 -8.23 -57.40 -43.01
CA SER A 3 -8.63 -56.65 -41.84
C SER A 3 -7.77 -57.04 -40.63
N SER A 4 -7.11 -56.08 -39.99
CA SER A 4 -6.51 -56.30 -38.67
C SER A 4 -7.26 -55.43 -37.65
N GLN A 5 -8.06 -56.07 -36.87
CA GLN A 5 -8.83 -55.54 -35.75
C GLN A 5 -7.89 -54.95 -34.69
N ILE A 6 -7.96 -53.65 -34.47
CA ILE A 6 -7.39 -53.01 -33.28
C ILE A 6 -8.46 -53.07 -32.19
N SER A 7 -8.33 -54.06 -31.30
CA SER A 7 -9.14 -54.21 -30.10
C SER A 7 -8.80 -53.09 -29.13
N LEU A 8 -9.65 -52.08 -29.06
CA LEU A 8 -9.65 -51.06 -28.01
C LEU A 8 -10.08 -51.71 -26.68
N LYS A 9 -9.11 -52.04 -25.84
CA LYS A 9 -9.36 -52.37 -24.43
C LYS A 9 -9.83 -51.09 -23.71
N MET A 10 -11.13 -50.81 -23.75
CA MET A 10 -11.76 -49.93 -22.77
C MET A 10 -11.65 -50.58 -21.40
N LYS A 11 -10.69 -50.14 -20.60
CA LYS A 11 -10.71 -50.39 -19.14
C LYS A 11 -11.87 -49.64 -18.58
N HIS A 12 -13.02 -50.25 -18.44
CA HIS A 12 -14.11 -49.82 -17.60
C HIS A 12 -13.57 -49.67 -16.17
N ARG A 13 -13.28 -48.45 -15.80
CA ARG A 13 -13.08 -48.06 -14.40
C ARG A 13 -14.45 -48.18 -13.76
N ARG A 14 -14.74 -49.34 -13.15
CA ARG A 14 -15.93 -49.54 -12.30
C ARG A 14 -15.91 -48.42 -11.25
N VAL A 15 -16.72 -47.42 -11.49
CA VAL A 15 -17.07 -46.42 -10.46
C VAL A 15 -17.89 -47.21 -9.43
N ASN A 16 -17.30 -47.48 -8.29
CA ASN A 16 -17.93 -48.18 -7.18
C ASN A 16 -19.00 -47.24 -6.58
N MET A 17 -20.19 -47.24 -7.18
CA MET A 17 -21.39 -46.59 -6.66
C MET A 17 -21.85 -47.37 -5.46
N GLN A 18 -21.66 -46.79 -4.26
CA GLN A 18 -22.38 -46.92 -3.00
C GLN A 18 -21.47 -46.85 -1.78
N LYS A 19 -20.79 -45.71 -1.59
CA LYS A 19 -20.43 -45.31 -0.23
C LYS A 19 -21.30 -44.14 0.15
N LYS A 20 -22.27 -44.35 1.08
CA LYS A 20 -23.03 -43.23 1.66
C LYS A 20 -22.07 -42.14 2.12
N PRO A 21 -22.30 -40.89 1.72
CA PRO A 21 -21.41 -39.80 2.14
C PRO A 21 -21.42 -39.69 3.67
N SER A 22 -20.22 -39.63 4.25
CA SER A 22 -20.06 -39.48 5.70
C SER A 22 -20.37 -38.05 6.10
N LYS A 23 -21.34 -37.84 7.01
CA LYS A 23 -21.75 -36.52 7.48
C LYS A 23 -20.93 -36.09 8.71
N CYS A 24 -20.47 -34.85 8.77
CA CYS A 24 -19.94 -34.25 9.98
C CYS A 24 -21.09 -33.92 10.95
N SER A 25 -21.03 -34.45 12.17
CA SER A 25 -22.06 -34.24 13.20
C SER A 25 -22.09 -32.77 13.71
N GLU A 26 -20.96 -32.07 13.65
CA GLU A 26 -20.81 -30.70 14.20
C GLU A 26 -21.26 -29.61 13.24
N CYS A 27 -21.02 -29.77 11.92
CA CYS A 27 -21.35 -28.72 10.94
C CYS A 27 -22.22 -29.18 9.76
N GLY A 28 -22.67 -30.47 9.76
CA GLY A 28 -23.53 -31.01 8.73
C GLY A 28 -22.91 -31.27 7.35
N LYS A 29 -21.62 -30.94 7.12
CA LYS A 29 -20.94 -31.12 5.82
C LYS A 29 -20.80 -32.61 5.49
N PHE A 30 -20.98 -32.95 4.20
CA PHE A 30 -20.84 -34.31 3.69
C PHE A 30 -19.50 -34.53 3.00
N PHE A 31 -18.95 -35.74 3.16
CA PHE A 31 -17.68 -36.16 2.59
C PHE A 31 -17.82 -37.51 1.90
N THR A 32 -17.25 -37.64 0.71
CA THR A 32 -17.28 -38.89 -0.08
C THR A 32 -16.40 -39.99 0.51
N GLN A 33 -15.39 -39.60 1.32
CA GLN A 33 -14.45 -40.52 1.97
C GLN A 33 -14.38 -40.25 3.46
N ARG A 34 -14.36 -41.30 4.26
CA ARG A 34 -14.24 -41.24 5.73
C ARG A 34 -12.96 -40.55 6.19
N SER A 35 -11.84 -40.77 5.48
CA SER A 35 -10.56 -40.08 5.75
C SER A 35 -10.67 -38.56 5.59
N SER A 36 -11.46 -38.10 4.61
CA SER A 36 -11.72 -36.66 4.42
C SER A 36 -12.56 -36.09 5.56
N LEU A 37 -13.55 -36.85 6.08
CA LEU A 37 -14.29 -36.46 7.27
C LEU A 37 -13.42 -36.39 8.50
N THR A 38 -12.58 -37.42 8.77
CA THR A 38 -11.63 -37.41 9.90
C THR A 38 -10.68 -36.22 9.83
N GLN A 39 -10.17 -35.91 8.62
CA GLN A 39 -9.30 -34.74 8.42
C GLN A 39 -10.07 -33.42 8.62
N HIS A 40 -11.34 -33.35 8.24
CA HIS A 40 -12.22 -32.20 8.47
C HIS A 40 -12.53 -32.00 9.96
N GLN A 41 -12.79 -33.07 10.73
CA GLN A 41 -13.06 -33.00 12.18
C GLN A 41 -11.94 -32.36 12.98
N ARG A 42 -10.69 -32.42 12.51
CA ARG A 42 -9.56 -31.67 13.10
C ARG A 42 -9.77 -30.16 13.11
N ILE A 43 -10.67 -29.64 12.25
CA ILE A 43 -11.01 -28.20 12.24
C ILE A 43 -11.77 -27.85 13.52
N HIS A 44 -12.73 -28.65 13.91
CA HIS A 44 -13.56 -28.45 15.10
C HIS A 44 -12.76 -28.63 16.38
N ARG A 45 -11.86 -29.63 16.42
CA ARG A 45 -10.99 -29.91 17.58
C ARG A 45 -9.77 -28.97 17.66
N GLY A 46 -9.53 -28.12 16.68
CA GLY A 46 -8.35 -27.26 16.65
C GLY A 46 -7.02 -27.99 16.42
N GLU A 47 -7.04 -29.31 16.13
CA GLU A 47 -5.86 -30.16 16.02
C GLU A 47 -4.96 -29.76 14.84
N LYS A 48 -3.68 -29.59 15.11
CA LYS A 48 -2.63 -29.28 14.11
C LYS A 48 -1.41 -30.20 14.35
N PRO A 49 -1.47 -31.48 13.95
CA PRO A 49 -0.47 -32.46 14.33
C PRO A 49 0.90 -32.29 13.69
N TYR A 50 0.99 -31.50 12.64
CA TYR A 50 2.22 -31.33 11.85
C TYR A 50 2.93 -30.05 12.25
N VAL A 51 4.03 -30.17 12.97
CA VAL A 51 4.78 -29.03 13.53
C VAL A 51 6.03 -28.77 12.69
N CYS A 52 6.28 -27.50 12.37
CA CYS A 52 7.54 -27.06 11.79
C CYS A 52 8.60 -27.00 12.88
N THR A 53 9.68 -27.75 12.75
CA THR A 53 10.79 -27.80 13.73
C THR A 53 11.62 -26.53 13.77
N GLU A 54 11.62 -25.73 12.68
CA GLU A 54 12.40 -24.51 12.60
C GLU A 54 11.72 -23.29 13.24
N CYS A 55 10.38 -23.20 13.18
CA CYS A 55 9.65 -22.02 13.68
C CYS A 55 8.47 -22.35 14.60
N GLY A 56 8.22 -23.63 14.93
CA GLY A 56 7.13 -24.06 15.79
C GLY A 56 5.72 -23.91 15.18
N SER A 57 5.59 -23.46 13.94
CA SER A 57 4.27 -23.34 13.29
C SER A 57 3.61 -24.69 13.09
N CYS A 58 2.32 -24.80 13.44
CA CYS A 58 1.56 -26.06 13.41
C CYS A 58 0.53 -26.08 12.27
N PHE A 59 0.40 -27.22 11.59
CA PHE A 59 -0.45 -27.42 10.43
C PHE A 59 -1.39 -28.61 10.59
N ARG A 60 -2.58 -28.53 9.96
CA ARG A 60 -3.56 -29.61 9.97
C ARG A 60 -3.25 -30.73 8.98
N LYS A 61 -2.46 -30.44 7.94
CA LYS A 61 -2.08 -31.36 6.85
C LYS A 61 -0.58 -31.37 6.66
N GLN A 62 -0.02 -32.57 6.43
CA GLN A 62 1.40 -32.74 6.08
C GLN A 62 1.78 -31.92 4.85
N SER A 63 0.92 -31.89 3.80
CA SER A 63 1.17 -31.11 2.59
C SER A 63 1.32 -29.60 2.85
N ASN A 64 0.61 -29.07 3.85
CA ASN A 64 0.73 -27.67 4.23
C ASN A 64 2.07 -27.41 4.95
N LEU A 65 2.52 -28.34 5.80
CA LEU A 65 3.84 -28.25 6.43
C LEU A 65 4.95 -28.33 5.35
N THR A 66 4.88 -29.30 4.43
CA THR A 66 5.85 -29.42 3.33
C THR A 66 5.92 -28.14 2.49
N GLN A 67 4.77 -27.54 2.21
CA GLN A 67 4.70 -26.25 1.50
C GLN A 67 5.28 -25.09 2.33
N HIS A 68 5.04 -25.08 3.64
CA HIS A 68 5.57 -24.08 4.56
C HIS A 68 7.11 -24.19 4.69
N LEU A 69 7.68 -25.39 4.72
CA LEU A 69 9.13 -25.58 4.81
C LEU A 69 9.90 -24.89 3.69
N ARG A 70 9.27 -24.65 2.52
CA ARG A 70 9.86 -23.87 1.44
C ARG A 70 10.12 -22.40 1.82
N ILE A 71 9.52 -21.88 2.89
CA ILE A 71 9.80 -20.54 3.39
C ILE A 71 11.22 -20.50 3.99
N HIS A 72 11.60 -21.56 4.70
CA HIS A 72 12.91 -21.68 5.35
C HIS A 72 14.01 -22.03 4.34
N THR A 73 13.73 -22.96 3.42
CA THR A 73 14.71 -23.37 2.38
C THR A 73 14.85 -22.36 1.25
N GLY A 74 13.92 -21.40 1.13
CA GLY A 74 13.88 -20.46 0.00
C GLY A 74 13.51 -21.10 -1.35
N GLU A 75 13.11 -22.40 -1.36
CA GLU A 75 12.79 -23.12 -2.58
C GLU A 75 11.58 -22.53 -3.32
N LYS A 76 11.75 -22.24 -4.61
CA LYS A 76 10.72 -21.67 -5.48
C LYS A 76 10.58 -22.49 -6.78
N PRO A 77 9.90 -23.65 -6.74
CA PRO A 77 9.88 -24.57 -7.88
C PRO A 77 9.09 -24.06 -9.10
N PHE A 78 8.23 -23.05 -8.90
CA PHE A 78 7.30 -22.60 -9.94
C PHE A 78 7.81 -21.31 -10.57
N LYS A 79 8.48 -21.43 -11.72
CA LYS A 79 9.03 -20.29 -12.47
C LYS A 79 7.96 -19.66 -13.37
N CYS A 80 8.00 -18.34 -13.51
CA CYS A 80 7.26 -17.62 -14.52
C CYS A 80 8.00 -17.73 -15.86
N ASN A 81 7.28 -18.01 -16.94
CA ASN A 81 7.88 -18.08 -18.28
C ASN A 81 8.02 -16.71 -18.94
N GLU A 82 7.37 -15.68 -18.41
CA GLU A 82 7.37 -14.32 -18.97
C GLU A 82 8.32 -13.36 -18.22
N CYS A 83 8.82 -13.77 -17.04
CA CYS A 83 9.82 -13.02 -16.29
C CYS A 83 10.62 -13.96 -15.37
N ASP A 84 11.76 -13.49 -14.85
CA ASP A 84 12.69 -14.28 -14.03
C ASP A 84 12.17 -14.63 -12.62
N LYS A 85 10.90 -14.34 -12.32
CA LYS A 85 10.33 -14.58 -10.99
C LYS A 85 9.94 -16.04 -10.80
N ALA A 86 10.29 -16.59 -9.63
CA ALA A 86 9.92 -17.93 -9.19
C ALA A 86 9.12 -17.88 -7.89
N PHE A 87 8.23 -18.84 -7.70
CA PHE A 87 7.26 -18.86 -6.60
C PHE A 87 7.27 -20.21 -5.87
N GLN A 88 6.88 -20.18 -4.61
CA GLN A 88 6.85 -21.37 -3.75
C GLN A 88 5.68 -22.30 -4.09
N THR A 89 4.59 -21.77 -4.70
CA THR A 89 3.40 -22.56 -5.03
C THR A 89 2.85 -22.18 -6.40
N LYS A 90 2.21 -23.17 -7.06
CA LYS A 90 1.53 -22.96 -8.34
C LYS A 90 0.42 -21.90 -8.24
N ALA A 91 -0.30 -21.86 -7.12
CA ALA A 91 -1.36 -20.89 -6.89
C ALA A 91 -0.85 -19.44 -6.91
N ILE A 92 0.32 -19.18 -6.30
CA ILE A 92 0.96 -17.85 -6.31
C ILE A 92 1.45 -17.52 -7.72
N LEU A 93 2.02 -18.49 -8.46
CA LEU A 93 2.40 -18.28 -9.85
C LEU A 93 1.19 -17.92 -10.74
N VAL A 94 0.08 -18.67 -10.65
CA VAL A 94 -1.15 -18.35 -11.40
C VAL A 94 -1.66 -16.94 -11.07
N GLN A 95 -1.60 -16.55 -9.81
CA GLN A 95 -1.97 -15.21 -9.38
C GLN A 95 -1.01 -14.13 -9.93
N HIS A 96 0.28 -14.43 -10.01
CA HIS A 96 1.29 -13.55 -10.60
C HIS A 96 1.10 -13.39 -12.11
N LEU A 97 0.75 -14.45 -12.85
CA LEU A 97 0.53 -14.41 -14.31
C LEU A 97 -0.54 -13.38 -14.71
N ARG A 98 -1.48 -13.06 -13.82
CA ARG A 98 -2.45 -11.99 -14.06
C ARG A 98 -1.82 -10.61 -14.24
N ILE A 99 -0.57 -10.41 -13.81
CA ILE A 99 0.16 -9.15 -14.05
C ILE A 99 0.54 -9.03 -15.52
N HIS A 100 0.91 -10.15 -16.17
CA HIS A 100 1.29 -10.19 -17.59
C HIS A 100 0.06 -10.15 -18.50
N THR A 101 -0.98 -10.91 -18.15
CA THR A 101 -2.23 -10.95 -18.94
C THR A 101 -3.12 -9.73 -18.74
N GLY A 102 -2.86 -8.91 -17.70
CA GLY A 102 -3.72 -7.80 -17.35
C GLY A 102 -5.09 -8.22 -16.77
N GLU A 103 -5.30 -9.53 -16.49
CA GLU A 103 -6.55 -10.05 -15.98
C GLU A 103 -6.89 -9.48 -14.60
N LYS A 104 -8.05 -8.87 -14.46
CA LYS A 104 -8.56 -8.24 -13.23
C LYS A 104 -9.97 -8.73 -12.92
N PRO A 105 -10.15 -9.95 -12.36
CA PRO A 105 -11.47 -10.54 -12.17
C PRO A 105 -12.34 -9.85 -11.14
N TYR A 106 -11.74 -9.06 -10.24
CA TYR A 106 -12.43 -8.48 -9.10
C TYR A 106 -12.76 -7.02 -9.36
N LYS A 107 -14.01 -6.71 -9.75
CA LYS A 107 -14.48 -5.35 -10.04
C LYS A 107 -15.13 -4.70 -8.81
N CYS A 108 -14.88 -3.42 -8.64
CA CYS A 108 -15.63 -2.57 -7.73
C CYS A 108 -16.94 -2.13 -8.39
N ASN A 109 -18.07 -2.44 -7.78
CA ASN A 109 -19.40 -2.10 -8.33
C ASN A 109 -19.71 -0.60 -8.26
N GLU A 110 -19.04 0.13 -7.34
CA GLU A 110 -19.29 1.57 -7.15
C GLU A 110 -18.54 2.45 -8.15
N CYS A 111 -17.31 2.06 -8.53
CA CYS A 111 -16.48 2.92 -9.41
C CYS A 111 -15.92 2.19 -10.64
N GLY A 112 -16.28 0.93 -10.87
CA GLY A 112 -15.83 0.13 -12.01
C GLY A 112 -14.35 -0.28 -11.99
N LYS A 113 -13.53 0.17 -11.04
CA LYS A 113 -12.12 -0.24 -10.93
C LYS A 113 -11.99 -1.73 -10.71
N ALA A 114 -11.09 -2.37 -11.45
CA ALA A 114 -10.86 -3.81 -11.40
C ALA A 114 -9.48 -4.15 -10.83
N PHE A 115 -9.41 -5.28 -10.12
CA PHE A 115 -8.23 -5.76 -9.38
C PHE A 115 -7.91 -7.21 -9.73
N CYS A 116 -6.63 -7.56 -9.70
CA CYS A 116 -6.17 -8.93 -9.94
C CYS A 116 -6.36 -9.86 -8.72
N GLN A 117 -6.63 -9.30 -7.53
CA GLN A 117 -6.81 -10.05 -6.28
C GLN A 117 -7.99 -9.52 -5.46
N SER A 118 -8.77 -10.44 -4.86
CA SER A 118 -9.89 -10.11 -3.97
C SER A 118 -9.48 -9.24 -2.76
N PRO A 119 -8.37 -9.50 -2.04
CA PRO A 119 -7.95 -8.63 -0.93
C PRO A 119 -7.67 -7.18 -1.36
N SER A 120 -7.23 -6.98 -2.60
CA SER A 120 -7.00 -5.62 -3.14
C SER A 120 -8.31 -4.88 -3.39
N LEU A 121 -9.35 -5.58 -3.87
CA LEU A 121 -10.70 -5.03 -4.00
C LEU A 121 -11.28 -4.66 -2.62
N ILE A 122 -11.19 -5.55 -1.63
CA ILE A 122 -11.68 -5.30 -0.26
C ILE A 122 -11.01 -4.06 0.35
N LYS A 123 -9.69 -3.92 0.19
CA LYS A 123 -8.96 -2.71 0.64
C LYS A 123 -9.43 -1.45 -0.08
N HIS A 124 -9.71 -1.55 -1.39
CA HIS A 124 -10.20 -0.43 -2.19
C HIS A 124 -11.62 -0.02 -1.78
N GLN A 125 -12.53 -0.97 -1.50
CA GLN A 125 -13.90 -0.67 -1.07
C GLN A 125 -13.96 0.19 0.20
N ARG A 126 -12.95 0.11 1.07
CA ARG A 126 -12.85 1.01 2.23
C ARG A 126 -12.73 2.50 1.87
N ILE A 127 -12.38 2.83 0.62
CA ILE A 127 -12.36 4.22 0.15
C ILE A 127 -13.80 4.74 0.03
N HIS A 128 -14.74 3.88 -0.41
CA HIS A 128 -16.14 4.23 -0.59
C HIS A 128 -16.89 4.21 0.74
N THR A 129 -16.69 3.18 1.55
CA THR A 129 -17.36 3.04 2.86
C THR A 129 -16.79 3.96 3.94
N GLY A 130 -15.60 4.55 3.71
CA GLY A 130 -14.92 5.33 4.74
C GLY A 130 -14.40 4.49 5.91
N GLU A 131 -14.47 3.15 5.84
CA GLU A 131 -14.06 2.25 6.91
C GLU A 131 -12.57 2.37 7.23
N LYS A 132 -12.25 2.64 8.50
CA LYS A 132 -10.89 2.81 9.02
C LYS A 132 -10.68 1.96 10.27
N PRO A 133 -10.46 0.63 10.13
CA PRO A 133 -10.38 -0.30 11.26
C PRO A 133 -9.16 -0.10 12.17
N TYR A 134 -8.14 0.57 11.69
CA TYR A 134 -6.85 0.68 12.38
C TYR A 134 -6.71 2.03 13.04
N LYS A 135 -6.96 2.10 14.36
CA LYS A 135 -6.89 3.35 15.16
C LYS A 135 -5.52 3.50 15.82
N CYS A 136 -5.01 4.72 15.82
CA CYS A 136 -3.85 5.10 16.62
C CYS A 136 -4.31 5.33 18.08
N THR A 137 -3.69 4.63 19.01
CA THR A 137 -4.01 4.73 20.45
C THR A 137 -3.55 6.04 21.07
N GLU A 138 -2.53 6.69 20.49
CA GLU A 138 -1.96 7.93 21.02
C GLU A 138 -2.75 9.19 20.61
N CYS A 139 -3.28 9.24 19.38
CA CYS A 139 -3.95 10.44 18.86
C CYS A 139 -5.37 10.19 18.30
N GLY A 140 -5.89 8.96 18.39
CA GLY A 140 -7.22 8.59 17.89
C GLY A 140 -7.39 8.58 16.37
N LYS A 141 -6.39 8.97 15.58
CA LYS A 141 -6.47 8.92 14.10
C LYS A 141 -6.67 7.51 13.61
N ALA A 142 -7.60 7.31 12.67
CA ALA A 142 -7.95 6.00 12.13
C ALA A 142 -7.53 5.88 10.65
N PHE A 143 -7.13 4.66 10.25
CA PHE A 143 -6.58 4.34 8.94
C PHE A 143 -7.29 3.13 8.33
N SER A 144 -7.40 3.10 7.01
CA SER A 144 -8.00 1.98 6.27
C SER A 144 -7.08 0.76 6.15
N GLN A 145 -5.77 0.92 6.38
CA GLN A 145 -4.78 -0.16 6.30
C GLN A 145 -3.81 -0.11 7.48
N SER A 146 -3.41 -1.28 8.00
CA SER A 146 -2.46 -1.41 9.12
C SER A 146 -1.10 -0.77 8.81
N VAL A 147 -0.59 -0.93 7.59
CA VAL A 147 0.68 -0.33 7.16
C VAL A 147 0.66 1.21 7.24
N CYS A 148 -0.50 1.84 7.01
CA CYS A 148 -0.67 3.28 7.16
C CYS A 148 -0.63 3.70 8.64
N LEU A 149 -1.22 2.90 9.53
CA LEU A 149 -1.13 3.11 10.97
C LEU A 149 0.32 2.96 11.46
N THR A 150 1.00 1.86 11.11
CA THR A 150 2.42 1.64 11.50
C THR A 150 3.32 2.78 11.03
N ARG A 151 3.10 3.26 9.81
CA ARG A 151 3.82 4.43 9.27
C ARG A 151 3.51 5.71 10.04
N HIS A 152 2.25 5.93 10.43
CA HIS A 152 1.83 7.07 11.24
C HIS A 152 2.43 7.03 12.64
N GLN A 153 2.48 5.86 13.30
CA GLN A 153 3.08 5.68 14.63
C GLN A 153 4.54 6.13 14.70
N ARG A 154 5.29 6.04 13.59
CA ARG A 154 6.64 6.61 13.50
C ARG A 154 6.68 8.14 13.68
N SER A 155 5.56 8.84 13.47
CA SER A 155 5.49 10.28 13.75
C SER A 155 5.41 10.60 15.24
N HIS A 156 4.93 9.66 16.05
CA HIS A 156 4.90 9.79 17.51
C HIS A 156 6.23 9.37 18.14
N SER A 157 6.77 8.22 17.72
CA SER A 157 8.06 7.72 18.22
C SER A 157 9.27 8.51 17.73
N GLY A 158 9.11 9.38 16.72
CA GLY A 158 10.22 10.05 16.06
C GLY A 158 11.14 9.12 15.25
N ASP A 159 10.75 7.85 15.09
CA ASP A 159 11.54 6.85 14.37
C ASP A 159 11.70 7.20 12.89
N LYS A 160 12.95 7.36 12.45
CA LYS A 160 13.36 7.70 11.08
C LYS A 160 14.38 6.70 10.56
N PRO A 161 13.95 5.49 10.15
CA PRO A 161 14.86 4.40 9.79
C PRO A 161 15.70 4.67 8.53
N PHE A 162 15.28 5.60 7.70
CA PHE A 162 15.88 5.85 6.39
C PHE A 162 16.83 7.05 6.44
N LYS A 163 18.13 6.79 6.62
CA LYS A 163 19.16 7.83 6.71
C LYS A 163 19.80 8.14 5.35
N CYS A 164 20.06 9.40 5.08
CA CYS A 164 20.85 9.84 3.94
C CYS A 164 22.33 9.73 4.26
N ASN A 165 23.08 8.92 3.51
CA ASN A 165 24.50 8.72 3.73
C ASN A 165 25.36 9.95 3.38
N LYS A 166 24.81 10.88 2.57
CA LYS A 166 25.55 12.09 2.17
C LYS A 166 25.45 13.25 3.16
N CYS A 167 24.35 13.36 3.92
CA CYS A 167 24.15 14.49 4.85
C CYS A 167 23.59 14.10 6.22
N GLY A 168 23.44 12.81 6.52
CA GLY A 168 22.95 12.30 7.80
C GLY A 168 21.45 12.55 8.08
N LYS A 169 20.72 13.31 7.24
CA LYS A 169 19.27 13.53 7.43
C LYS A 169 18.51 12.21 7.40
N ALA A 170 17.62 12.02 8.35
CA ALA A 170 16.81 10.81 8.49
C ALA A 170 15.33 11.05 8.18
N PHE A 171 14.66 10.05 7.61
CA PHE A 171 13.29 10.10 7.13
C PHE A 171 12.50 8.90 7.67
N ASN A 172 11.21 9.07 7.86
CA ASN A 172 10.30 8.00 8.30
C ASN A 172 9.80 7.10 7.15
N GLN A 173 10.09 7.47 5.88
CA GLN A 173 9.73 6.71 4.68
C GLN A 173 10.88 6.69 3.67
N SER A 174 11.09 5.52 3.03
CA SER A 174 12.11 5.37 1.98
C SER A 174 11.86 6.29 0.77
N ALA A 175 10.59 6.49 0.40
CA ALA A 175 10.23 7.40 -0.69
C ALA A 175 10.65 8.85 -0.41
N CYS A 176 10.57 9.31 0.84
CA CYS A 176 11.03 10.63 1.25
C CYS A 176 12.56 10.73 1.17
N LEU A 177 13.29 9.67 1.56
CA LEU A 177 14.75 9.61 1.40
C LEU A 177 15.13 9.63 -0.09
N MET A 178 14.50 8.81 -0.95
CA MET A 178 14.78 8.81 -2.39
C MET A 178 14.53 10.18 -3.02
N GLN A 179 13.46 10.86 -2.63
CA GLN A 179 13.15 12.21 -3.08
C GLN A 179 14.19 13.22 -2.59
N HIS A 180 14.65 13.12 -1.34
CA HIS A 180 15.71 13.96 -0.78
C HIS A 180 17.06 13.71 -1.49
N GLN A 181 17.39 12.47 -1.86
CA GLN A 181 18.65 12.15 -2.55
C GLN A 181 18.80 12.88 -3.89
N ARG A 182 17.68 13.24 -4.54
CA ARG A 182 17.71 14.08 -5.75
C ARG A 182 18.31 15.47 -5.53
N ILE A 183 18.31 15.99 -4.30
CA ILE A 183 19.01 17.26 -3.97
C ILE A 183 20.53 17.09 -4.14
N HIS A 184 21.05 15.92 -3.80
CA HIS A 184 22.48 15.64 -3.89
C HIS A 184 22.93 15.21 -5.29
N SER A 185 22.06 14.57 -6.08
CA SER A 185 22.36 14.17 -7.46
C SER A 185 22.08 15.28 -8.47
N GLY A 186 21.34 16.33 -8.08
CA GLY A 186 20.87 17.36 -9.01
C GLY A 186 19.79 16.86 -9.98
N GLU A 187 19.32 15.62 -9.83
CA GLU A 187 18.35 15.02 -10.72
C GLU A 187 17.00 15.75 -10.64
N LYS A 188 16.50 16.21 -11.78
CA LYS A 188 15.22 16.91 -11.94
C LYS A 188 14.39 16.24 -13.05
N PRO A 189 13.70 15.12 -12.76
CA PRO A 189 13.02 14.34 -13.79
C PRO A 189 11.80 15.01 -14.43
N TYR A 190 11.31 16.09 -13.84
CA TYR A 190 10.05 16.72 -14.24
C TYR A 190 10.32 18.04 -14.91
N THR A 191 10.26 18.08 -16.25
CA THR A 191 10.59 19.28 -17.05
C THR A 191 9.32 19.94 -17.57
N CYS A 192 9.23 21.27 -17.43
CA CYS A 192 8.19 22.07 -18.05
C CYS A 192 8.43 22.14 -19.57
N ILE A 193 7.42 21.73 -20.35
CA ILE A 193 7.51 21.73 -21.82
C ILE A 193 7.53 23.14 -22.40
N GLU A 194 6.88 24.09 -21.72
CA GLU A 194 6.76 25.47 -22.22
C GLU A 194 8.05 26.30 -22.04
N CYS A 195 8.80 26.10 -20.95
CA CYS A 195 9.97 26.93 -20.64
C CYS A 195 11.24 26.15 -20.31
N GLY A 196 11.24 24.82 -20.39
CA GLY A 196 12.42 23.99 -20.13
C GLY A 196 12.85 23.88 -18.66
N LYS A 197 12.20 24.59 -17.73
CA LYS A 197 12.55 24.48 -16.29
C LYS A 197 12.28 23.09 -15.76
N ALA A 198 13.25 22.52 -15.05
CA ALA A 198 13.18 21.18 -14.49
C ALA A 198 13.05 21.18 -12.96
N PHE A 199 12.30 20.23 -12.43
CA PHE A 199 11.94 20.12 -11.01
C PHE A 199 12.22 18.71 -10.47
N THR A 200 12.50 18.64 -9.18
CA THR A 200 12.73 17.36 -8.46
C THR A 200 11.43 16.60 -8.16
N GLN A 201 10.28 17.30 -8.19
CA GLN A 201 8.97 16.74 -7.86
C GLN A 201 7.92 17.15 -8.90
N ASN A 202 7.02 16.22 -9.25
CA ASN A 202 5.90 16.48 -10.17
C ASN A 202 4.94 17.56 -9.63
N SER A 203 4.71 17.60 -8.30
CA SER A 203 3.88 18.62 -7.67
C SER A 203 4.45 20.04 -7.86
N SER A 204 5.78 20.17 -7.84
CA SER A 204 6.47 21.44 -8.09
C SER A 204 6.37 21.85 -9.56
N LEU A 205 6.44 20.90 -10.50
CA LEU A 205 6.19 21.16 -11.91
C LEU A 205 4.75 21.62 -12.12
N ALA A 206 3.75 20.87 -11.63
CA ALA A 206 2.33 21.20 -11.77
C ALA A 206 2.00 22.58 -11.16
N GLU A 207 2.66 22.95 -10.06
CA GLU A 207 2.53 24.28 -9.48
C GLU A 207 3.16 25.37 -10.38
N HIS A 208 4.32 25.07 -10.98
CA HIS A 208 4.98 25.97 -11.91
C HIS A 208 4.17 26.16 -13.20
N GLU A 209 3.59 25.12 -13.78
CA GLU A 209 2.77 25.20 -15.00
C GLU A 209 1.60 26.19 -14.85
N ARG A 210 1.06 26.37 -13.65
CA ARG A 210 0.07 27.42 -13.36
C ARG A 210 0.61 28.84 -13.54
N THR A 211 1.93 29.03 -13.62
CA THR A 211 2.50 30.35 -13.96
C THR A 211 2.31 30.70 -15.43
N HIS A 212 2.25 29.69 -16.29
CA HIS A 212 2.00 29.87 -17.73
C HIS A 212 0.50 30.05 -18.02
N THR A 213 -0.35 29.24 -17.41
CA THR A 213 -1.80 29.33 -17.61
C THR A 213 -2.45 30.52 -16.89
N GLY A 214 -1.72 31.17 -15.99
CA GLY A 214 -2.27 32.27 -15.18
C GLY A 214 -3.30 31.84 -14.14
N GLU A 215 -3.55 30.52 -14.00
CA GLU A 215 -4.59 29.96 -13.13
C GLU A 215 -4.35 30.30 -11.66
N LYS A 216 -5.37 30.86 -11.00
CA LYS A 216 -5.38 31.22 -9.57
C LYS A 216 -6.54 30.53 -8.90
N LEU A 217 -6.27 29.36 -8.35
CA LEU A 217 -7.30 28.45 -7.80
C LEU A 217 -7.86 28.88 -6.44
N TYR A 218 -7.17 29.74 -5.71
CA TYR A 218 -7.50 30.07 -4.33
C TYR A 218 -8.05 31.50 -4.24
N LYS A 219 -9.39 31.62 -4.13
CA LYS A 219 -10.07 32.91 -3.97
C LYS A 219 -10.22 33.26 -2.49
N CYS A 220 -10.00 34.51 -2.13
CA CYS A 220 -10.34 35.03 -0.81
C CYS A 220 -11.87 35.17 -0.69
N SER A 221 -12.45 34.76 0.44
CA SER A 221 -13.89 34.93 0.71
C SER A 221 -14.26 36.36 1.11
N GLU A 222 -13.30 37.10 1.65
CA GLU A 222 -13.52 38.47 2.18
C GLU A 222 -13.25 39.55 1.14
N CYS A 223 -12.53 39.20 0.05
CA CYS A 223 -12.24 40.11 -1.05
C CYS A 223 -12.04 39.35 -2.35
N GLU A 224 -12.05 40.07 -3.49
CA GLU A 224 -11.93 39.41 -4.80
C GLU A 224 -10.54 38.91 -5.19
N LYS A 225 -9.55 39.01 -4.29
CA LYS A 225 -8.17 38.60 -4.60
C LYS A 225 -8.07 37.08 -4.73
N THR A 226 -7.34 36.65 -5.75
CA THR A 226 -7.10 35.24 -6.06
C THR A 226 -5.60 34.94 -6.03
N PHE A 227 -5.26 33.71 -5.56
CA PHE A 227 -3.87 33.30 -5.34
C PHE A 227 -3.59 31.97 -6.03
N ARG A 228 -2.33 31.76 -6.44
CA ARG A 228 -1.88 30.49 -7.04
C ARG A 228 -1.62 29.41 -5.98
N LYS A 229 -1.32 29.82 -4.74
CA LYS A 229 -0.99 28.92 -3.62
C LYS A 229 -1.92 29.16 -2.44
N GLN A 230 -2.34 28.04 -1.81
CA GLN A 230 -3.13 28.09 -0.56
C GLN A 230 -2.39 28.85 0.54
N ALA A 231 -1.05 28.66 0.64
CA ALA A 231 -0.23 29.35 1.64
C ALA A 231 -0.30 30.88 1.49
N HIS A 232 -0.27 31.40 0.26
CA HIS A 232 -0.38 32.85 -0.01
C HIS A 232 -1.80 33.37 0.32
N LEU A 233 -2.84 32.55 0.09
CA LEU A 233 -4.19 32.92 0.51
C LEU A 233 -4.28 32.97 2.06
N SER A 234 -3.76 31.93 2.75
CA SER A 234 -3.76 31.91 4.22
C SER A 234 -2.97 33.08 4.82
N GLU A 235 -1.85 33.44 4.22
CA GLU A 235 -1.06 34.60 4.60
C GLU A 235 -1.83 35.91 4.34
N HIS A 236 -2.55 36.02 3.23
CA HIS A 236 -3.38 37.15 2.89
C HIS A 236 -4.57 37.31 3.84
N TYR A 237 -5.19 36.21 4.32
CA TYR A 237 -6.28 36.27 5.30
C TYR A 237 -5.93 37.01 6.57
N ARG A 238 -4.65 37.04 6.96
CA ARG A 238 -4.18 37.84 8.11
C ARG A 238 -4.39 39.36 7.93
N ILE A 239 -4.68 39.83 6.71
CA ILE A 239 -5.04 41.22 6.46
C ILE A 239 -6.43 41.49 7.02
N HIS A 240 -7.36 40.54 6.83
CA HIS A 240 -8.76 40.66 7.29
C HIS A 240 -8.91 40.39 8.78
N THR A 241 -8.20 39.36 9.30
CA THR A 241 -8.25 38.98 10.73
C THR A 241 -7.40 39.87 11.64
N GLY A 242 -6.48 40.66 11.08
CA GLY A 242 -5.54 41.45 11.87
C GLY A 242 -4.45 40.63 12.56
N GLU A 243 -4.42 39.31 12.36
CA GLU A 243 -3.51 38.38 13.03
C GLU A 243 -2.02 38.71 12.74
N LYS A 244 -1.20 38.80 13.79
CA LYS A 244 0.25 39.06 13.75
C LYS A 244 0.99 38.00 14.56
N PRO A 245 1.22 36.80 14.01
CA PRO A 245 1.76 35.66 14.75
C PRO A 245 3.23 35.75 15.12
N TYR A 246 3.94 36.72 14.58
CA TYR A 246 5.39 36.84 14.76
C TYR A 246 5.73 37.99 15.70
N GLU A 247 6.04 37.68 16.96
CA GLU A 247 6.38 38.65 17.99
C GLU A 247 7.89 38.83 18.12
N CYS A 248 8.32 40.07 18.28
CA CYS A 248 9.70 40.41 18.60
C CYS A 248 9.91 40.29 20.11
N VAL A 249 10.74 39.33 20.53
CA VAL A 249 11.04 39.08 21.95
C VAL A 249 11.76 40.31 22.60
N GLY A 250 12.49 41.11 21.81
CA GLY A 250 13.22 42.25 22.31
C GLY A 250 12.36 43.50 22.63
N CYS A 251 11.20 43.67 21.95
CA CYS A 251 10.37 44.86 22.12
C CYS A 251 8.84 44.63 22.11
N GLY A 252 8.39 43.39 22.05
CA GLY A 252 6.96 43.02 22.04
C GLY A 252 6.20 43.36 20.75
N LYS A 253 6.81 43.99 19.75
CA LYS A 253 6.15 44.30 18.48
C LYS A 253 5.81 43.04 17.71
N SER A 254 4.56 42.95 17.24
CA SER A 254 4.05 41.80 16.50
C SER A 254 3.89 42.11 15.01
N PHE A 255 4.26 41.13 14.17
CA PHE A 255 4.33 41.25 12.72
C PHE A 255 3.47 40.17 12.04
N ARG A 256 2.91 40.50 10.87
CA ARG A 256 2.09 39.59 10.06
C ARG A 256 2.92 38.56 9.30
N HIS A 257 4.18 38.89 8.95
CA HIS A 257 5.09 38.08 8.18
C HIS A 257 6.41 37.87 8.94
N SER A 258 6.98 36.67 8.87
CA SER A 258 8.29 36.36 9.48
C SER A 258 9.41 37.22 8.91
N SER A 259 9.36 37.52 7.61
CA SER A 259 10.35 38.41 6.94
C SER A 259 10.31 39.84 7.49
N ALA A 260 9.14 40.31 7.87
CA ALA A 260 9.02 41.66 8.49
C ALA A 260 9.61 41.64 9.92
N LEU A 261 9.40 40.57 10.70
CA LEU A 261 10.05 40.39 11.99
C LEU A 261 11.57 40.32 11.85
N LEU A 262 12.10 39.50 10.93
CA LEU A 262 13.56 39.40 10.69
C LEU A 262 14.17 40.74 10.33
N ARG A 263 13.53 41.54 9.47
CA ARG A 263 13.98 42.88 9.13
C ARG A 263 13.94 43.83 10.34
N HIS A 264 12.91 43.73 11.19
CA HIS A 264 12.81 44.51 12.42
C HIS A 264 13.88 44.11 13.45
N GLN A 265 14.21 42.83 13.60
CA GLN A 265 15.24 42.35 14.54
C GLN A 265 16.64 42.91 14.24
N ARG A 266 16.95 43.20 12.96
CA ARG A 266 18.22 43.90 12.61
C ARG A 266 18.38 45.27 13.26
N LEU A 267 17.28 45.97 13.53
CA LEU A 267 17.31 47.24 14.26
C LEU A 267 17.80 47.09 15.71
N HIS A 268 17.57 45.91 16.31
CA HIS A 268 18.08 45.61 17.66
C HIS A 268 19.53 45.12 17.66
N ALA A 269 20.00 44.59 16.53
CA ALA A 269 21.37 44.10 16.38
C ALA A 269 22.39 45.22 16.02
N GLY A 270 21.91 46.44 15.81
CA GLY A 270 22.79 47.58 15.49
C GLY A 270 23.36 47.61 14.07
N GLU A 271 22.78 46.82 13.15
CA GLU A 271 23.14 46.79 11.72
C GLU A 271 22.21 47.67 10.87
#